data_96acc1e0e7c9ea5f71174ebc5a46d041
#
_entry.id   96acc1e0e7c9ea5f71174ebc5a46d041
#
_cell.length_a   1.000
_cell.length_b   1.000
_cell.length_c   1.000
_cell.angle_alpha   90.00
_cell.angle_beta   90.00
_cell.angle_gamma   90.00
#
_symmetry.space_group_name_H-M   'P 1'
#
loop_
_entity.id
_entity.type
_entity.pdbx_description
1 polymer ?
#
loop_
_entity_poly.entity_id
_entity_poly.type
_entity_poly.pdbx_seq_one_letter_code
_entity_poly.pdbx_strand_id
1 'polypeptide(L)'
;KIQLAEELPRSGLRDAGWFTRAKHSTGSRDLFLSAYHGPGLYPVIRLDETGDAISLVKENPDVLNLAGGFSTTWRSFVFYGELLYNASINDKDDSYINGIVGGTYANQDLARALGLNRLDLGVEYSREYLLSKQSARSYIATSRYMRIGRDDIFGVLRAGLTEDLAAYAGLNKTLWNKSRFYRLGVQYRIRPGLTVDLVTEQFNGPFYSYYGRWNMNDRYYAVLNWRF
;
A
#
# COMPACT_ATOMS: atom_id res chain seq x y z
N LYS A 1 -1.52 -14.21 -33.79
CA LYS A 1 -2.53 -13.32 -33.17
C LYS A 1 -2.32 -13.37 -31.65
N ILE A 2 -2.17 -12.20 -30.99
CA ILE A 2 -2.05 -12.12 -29.53
C ILE A 2 -3.46 -11.88 -28.96
N GLN A 3 -3.86 -12.68 -27.99
CA GLN A 3 -5.13 -12.55 -27.26
C GLN A 3 -4.85 -12.31 -25.79
N LEU A 4 -5.65 -11.48 -25.14
CA LEU A 4 -5.61 -11.26 -23.70
C LEU A 4 -6.82 -11.99 -23.08
N ALA A 5 -6.57 -12.85 -22.11
CA ALA A 5 -7.60 -13.55 -21.35
C ALA A 5 -7.40 -13.32 -19.85
N GLU A 6 -8.47 -13.44 -19.08
CA GLU A 6 -8.45 -13.36 -17.62
C GLU A 6 -9.12 -14.61 -17.05
N GLU A 7 -8.38 -15.35 -16.21
CA GLU A 7 -8.93 -16.46 -15.44
C GLU A 7 -9.23 -15.95 -14.02
N LEU A 8 -10.51 -15.80 -13.73
CA LEU A 8 -10.96 -15.47 -12.37
C LEU A 8 -11.07 -16.76 -11.55
N PRO A 9 -10.82 -16.69 -10.23
CA PRO A 9 -11.09 -17.81 -9.32
C PRO A 9 -12.56 -18.27 -9.49
N ARG A 10 -12.78 -19.57 -9.51
CA ARG A 10 -14.13 -20.12 -9.62
C ARG A 10 -14.94 -19.78 -8.38
N SER A 11 -16.24 -19.56 -8.53
CA SER A 11 -17.16 -19.21 -7.43
C SER A 11 -17.57 -20.43 -6.57
N GLY A 12 -16.61 -21.27 -6.21
CA GLY A 12 -16.83 -22.48 -5.41
C GLY A 12 -16.09 -22.46 -4.08
N LEU A 13 -16.58 -23.19 -3.07
CA LEU A 13 -15.91 -23.32 -1.78
C LEU A 13 -14.49 -23.93 -1.88
N ARG A 14 -14.21 -24.66 -2.97
CA ARG A 14 -12.87 -25.24 -3.22
C ARG A 14 -11.83 -24.17 -3.57
N ASP A 15 -12.26 -23.09 -4.21
CA ASP A 15 -11.39 -21.98 -4.65
C ASP A 15 -11.54 -20.77 -3.73
N ALA A 16 -12.31 -20.91 -2.63
CA ALA A 16 -12.47 -19.90 -1.61
C ALA A 16 -11.20 -19.82 -0.74
N GLY A 17 -10.72 -18.60 -0.54
CA GLY A 17 -9.68 -18.38 0.47
C GLY A 17 -10.25 -18.45 1.89
N TRP A 18 -9.41 -18.81 2.84
CA TRP A 18 -9.71 -18.69 4.27
C TRP A 18 -8.77 -17.69 4.92
N PHE A 19 -9.29 -16.99 5.93
CA PHE A 19 -8.55 -16.00 6.70
C PHE A 19 -8.82 -16.19 8.19
N THR A 20 -7.77 -16.09 8.99
CA THR A 20 -7.89 -16.03 10.45
C THR A 20 -6.99 -14.94 11.00
N ARG A 21 -7.42 -14.29 12.09
CA ARG A 21 -6.66 -13.26 12.78
C ARG A 21 -6.89 -13.34 14.28
N ALA A 22 -5.81 -13.31 15.03
CA ALA A 22 -5.82 -13.10 16.48
C ALA A 22 -5.28 -11.69 16.77
N LYS A 23 -5.94 -10.97 17.66
CA LYS A 23 -5.50 -9.65 18.14
C LYS A 23 -5.49 -9.64 19.65
N HIS A 24 -4.42 -9.07 20.24
CA HIS A 24 -4.31 -8.76 21.65
C HIS A 24 -4.02 -7.28 21.83
N SER A 25 -4.84 -6.60 22.63
CA SER A 25 -4.73 -5.16 22.88
C SER A 25 -4.61 -4.91 24.38
N THR A 26 -3.63 -4.13 24.77
CA THR A 26 -3.51 -3.51 26.11
C THR A 26 -3.57 -2.00 25.94
N GLY A 27 -3.71 -1.23 27.01
CA GLY A 27 -3.93 0.23 26.90
C GLY A 27 -2.97 1.00 26.00
N SER A 28 -1.73 0.56 25.84
CA SER A 28 -0.71 1.24 25.02
C SER A 28 -0.11 0.36 23.91
N ARG A 29 -0.52 -0.91 23.81
CA ARG A 29 0.09 -1.86 22.88
C ARG A 29 -0.96 -2.70 22.19
N ASP A 30 -0.80 -2.87 20.90
CA ASP A 30 -1.54 -3.81 20.07
C ASP A 30 -0.57 -4.82 19.47
N LEU A 31 -0.99 -6.09 19.44
CA LEU A 31 -0.31 -7.18 18.77
C LEU A 31 -1.33 -7.89 17.89
N PHE A 32 -0.92 -8.34 16.71
CA PHE A 32 -1.76 -9.23 15.91
C PHE A 32 -0.93 -10.30 15.21
N LEU A 33 -1.59 -11.40 14.94
CA LEU A 33 -1.13 -12.47 14.03
C LEU A 33 -2.28 -12.81 13.09
N SER A 34 -1.98 -13.08 11.83
CA SER A 34 -2.98 -13.51 10.86
C SER A 34 -2.40 -14.54 9.91
N ALA A 35 -3.28 -15.37 9.38
CA ALA A 35 -2.99 -16.33 8.34
C ALA A 35 -4.07 -16.27 7.28
N TYR A 36 -3.66 -16.33 6.01
CA TYR A 36 -4.53 -16.39 4.86
C TYR A 36 -4.02 -17.44 3.88
N HIS A 37 -4.92 -18.21 3.33
CA HIS A 37 -4.64 -19.13 2.22
C HIS A 37 -5.74 -18.98 1.18
N GLY A 38 -5.36 -18.83 -0.07
CA GLY A 38 -6.29 -18.66 -1.19
C GLY A 38 -5.69 -17.86 -2.34
N PRO A 39 -6.51 -17.38 -3.28
CA PRO A 39 -6.06 -16.59 -4.41
C PRO A 39 -5.31 -15.33 -3.98
N GLY A 40 -4.13 -15.10 -4.54
CA GLY A 40 -3.32 -13.91 -4.28
C GLY A 40 -4.00 -12.62 -4.76
N LEU A 41 -3.73 -11.52 -4.06
CA LEU A 41 -4.28 -10.21 -4.42
C LEU A 41 -3.77 -9.70 -5.79
N TYR A 42 -2.54 -10.02 -6.11
CA TYR A 42 -1.88 -9.54 -7.33
C TYR A 42 -1.81 -10.65 -8.37
N PRO A 43 -2.23 -10.38 -9.60
CA PRO A 43 -2.20 -11.37 -10.66
C PRO A 43 -0.78 -11.59 -11.20
N VAL A 44 -0.59 -12.73 -11.79
CA VAL A 44 0.54 -13.12 -12.65
C VAL A 44 0.09 -13.25 -14.10
N ILE A 45 1.03 -13.25 -15.04
CA ILE A 45 0.73 -13.42 -16.45
C ILE A 45 1.35 -14.72 -16.94
N ARG A 46 0.50 -15.62 -17.41
CA ARG A 46 0.87 -16.87 -18.05
C ARG A 46 0.81 -16.74 -19.57
N LEU A 47 1.78 -17.36 -20.24
CA LEU A 47 1.82 -17.49 -21.68
C LEU A 47 1.23 -18.85 -22.07
N ASP A 48 0.16 -18.87 -22.84
CA ASP A 48 -0.43 -20.06 -23.42
C ASP A 48 -0.22 -20.03 -24.94
N GLU A 49 0.47 -21.05 -25.46
CA GLU A 49 0.65 -21.25 -26.89
C GLU A 49 -0.31 -22.33 -27.36
N THR A 50 -1.31 -21.95 -28.13
CA THR A 50 -2.32 -22.87 -28.67
C THR A 50 -2.33 -22.77 -30.19
N GLY A 51 -1.59 -23.65 -30.87
CA GLY A 51 -1.42 -23.62 -32.32
C GLY A 51 -0.75 -22.32 -32.79
N ASP A 52 -1.39 -21.59 -33.71
CA ASP A 52 -0.86 -20.32 -34.26
C ASP A 52 -1.23 -19.08 -33.44
N ALA A 53 -1.85 -19.25 -32.28
CA ALA A 53 -2.27 -18.17 -31.41
C ALA A 53 -1.48 -18.17 -30.09
N ILE A 54 -1.06 -16.97 -29.65
CA ILE A 54 -0.44 -16.73 -28.37
C ILE A 54 -1.47 -16.03 -27.49
N SER A 55 -1.76 -16.62 -26.33
CA SER A 55 -2.66 -16.03 -25.33
C SER A 55 -1.88 -15.62 -24.10
N LEU A 56 -2.07 -14.38 -23.67
CA LEU A 56 -1.60 -13.88 -22.38
C LEU A 56 -2.76 -14.02 -21.39
N VAL A 57 -2.60 -14.90 -20.42
CA VAL A 57 -3.64 -15.20 -19.43
C VAL A 57 -3.25 -14.57 -18.11
N LYS A 58 -4.12 -13.68 -17.62
CA LYS A 58 -4.00 -13.08 -16.29
C LYS A 58 -4.74 -14.00 -15.30
N GLU A 59 -4.02 -14.47 -14.28
CA GLU A 59 -4.58 -15.30 -13.22
C GLU A 59 -4.07 -14.89 -11.84
N ASN A 60 -4.81 -15.21 -10.78
CA ASN A 60 -4.40 -14.98 -9.40
C ASN A 60 -3.87 -16.30 -8.81
N PRO A 61 -2.56 -16.44 -8.55
CA PRO A 61 -1.98 -17.65 -8.01
C PRO A 61 -2.41 -17.88 -6.56
N ASP A 62 -2.55 -19.13 -6.14
CA ASP A 62 -2.79 -19.43 -4.73
C ASP A 62 -1.56 -19.11 -3.89
N VAL A 63 -1.81 -18.50 -2.75
CA VAL A 63 -0.77 -18.07 -1.80
C VAL A 63 -1.12 -18.50 -0.37
N LEU A 64 -0.07 -18.70 0.43
CA LEU A 64 -0.14 -18.73 1.88
C LEU A 64 0.50 -17.45 2.43
N ASN A 65 -0.27 -16.65 3.13
CA ASN A 65 0.20 -15.46 3.81
C ASN A 65 0.17 -15.66 5.32
N LEU A 66 1.31 -15.40 5.97
CA LEU A 66 1.40 -15.29 7.42
C LEU A 66 1.85 -13.89 7.74
N ALA A 67 1.09 -13.17 8.56
CA ALA A 67 1.46 -11.83 8.95
C ALA A 67 1.35 -11.62 10.45
N GLY A 68 2.23 -10.78 10.98
CA GLY A 68 2.21 -10.34 12.35
C GLY A 68 2.65 -8.90 12.46
N GLY A 69 2.16 -8.22 13.49
CA GLY A 69 2.54 -6.85 13.70
C GLY A 69 2.26 -6.39 15.11
N PHE A 70 2.84 -5.25 15.41
CA PHE A 70 2.66 -4.57 16.68
C PHE A 70 2.48 -3.07 16.49
N SER A 71 1.80 -2.43 17.43
CA SER A 71 1.90 -1.00 17.65
C SER A 71 2.05 -0.69 19.13
N THR A 72 2.73 0.40 19.46
CA THR A 72 2.90 0.87 20.83
C THR A 72 2.87 2.39 20.88
N THR A 73 2.18 2.92 21.87
CA THR A 73 2.12 4.36 22.14
C THR A 73 3.06 4.68 23.29
N TRP A 74 3.95 5.65 23.06
CA TRP A 74 4.84 6.20 24.08
C TRP A 74 4.82 7.72 24.01
N ARG A 75 4.17 8.37 25.00
CA ARG A 75 3.95 9.82 25.02
C ARG A 75 3.27 10.30 23.72
N SER A 76 3.94 11.19 22.98
CA SER A 76 3.47 11.76 21.71
C SER A 76 3.81 10.89 20.49
N PHE A 77 4.43 9.72 20.68
CA PHE A 77 4.81 8.82 19.60
C PHE A 77 3.95 7.57 19.56
N VAL A 78 3.63 7.13 18.36
CA VAL A 78 3.14 5.77 18.10
C VAL A 78 4.16 5.09 17.19
N PHE A 79 4.70 3.97 17.62
CA PHE A 79 5.59 3.12 16.84
C PHE A 79 4.84 1.87 16.42
N TYR A 80 5.07 1.40 15.20
CA TYR A 80 4.47 0.17 14.70
C TYR A 80 5.42 -0.56 13.75
N GLY A 81 5.18 -1.85 13.63
CA GLY A 81 5.87 -2.69 12.67
C GLY A 81 5.01 -3.87 12.28
N GLU A 82 5.15 -4.29 11.04
CA GLU A 82 4.45 -5.43 10.46
C GLU A 82 5.42 -6.28 9.64
N LEU A 83 5.20 -7.58 9.65
CA LEU A 83 5.93 -8.54 8.84
C LEU A 83 4.92 -9.44 8.14
N LEU A 84 5.06 -9.57 6.83
CA LEU A 84 4.30 -10.47 5.98
C LEU A 84 5.24 -11.50 5.35
N TYR A 85 4.98 -12.77 5.56
CA TYR A 85 5.52 -13.86 4.77
C TYR A 85 4.48 -14.28 3.75
N ASN A 86 4.85 -14.25 2.46
CA ASN A 86 4.03 -14.71 1.34
C ASN A 86 4.72 -15.89 0.66
N ALA A 87 4.09 -17.06 0.68
CA ALA A 87 4.51 -18.21 -0.09
C ALA A 87 3.58 -18.41 -1.28
N SER A 88 4.14 -18.41 -2.48
CA SER A 88 3.42 -18.81 -3.69
C SER A 88 3.31 -20.33 -3.73
N ILE A 89 2.10 -20.82 -3.97
CA ILE A 89 1.83 -22.25 -4.13
C ILE A 89 2.01 -22.61 -5.60
N ASN A 90 2.67 -23.76 -5.85
CA ASN A 90 2.96 -24.24 -7.20
C ASN A 90 3.91 -23.36 -8.04
N ASP A 91 4.78 -22.58 -7.40
CA ASP A 91 5.81 -21.75 -8.04
C ASP A 91 5.32 -20.81 -9.16
N LYS A 92 4.04 -20.44 -9.14
CA LYS A 92 3.43 -19.56 -10.14
C LYS A 92 3.82 -18.09 -9.96
N ASP A 93 4.19 -17.71 -8.74
CA ASP A 93 4.66 -16.35 -8.39
C ASP A 93 5.91 -16.43 -7.52
N ASP A 94 6.49 -15.28 -7.21
CA ASP A 94 7.58 -15.15 -6.25
C ASP A 94 7.08 -15.36 -4.82
N SER A 95 7.88 -16.05 -3.99
CA SER A 95 7.69 -16.06 -2.54
C SER A 95 8.60 -15.01 -1.90
N TYR A 96 8.09 -14.27 -0.90
CA TYR A 96 8.80 -13.13 -0.33
C TYR A 96 8.43 -12.89 1.14
N ILE A 97 9.27 -12.12 1.81
CA ILE A 97 8.95 -11.46 3.08
C ILE A 97 8.86 -9.96 2.82
N ASN A 98 7.83 -9.31 3.31
CA ASN A 98 7.70 -7.87 3.33
C ASN A 98 7.64 -7.38 4.77
N GLY A 99 8.52 -6.44 5.13
CA GLY A 99 8.57 -5.81 6.44
C GLY A 99 8.23 -4.33 6.32
N ILE A 100 7.45 -3.84 7.27
CA ILE A 100 7.10 -2.43 7.42
C ILE A 100 7.46 -2.00 8.84
N VAL A 101 8.09 -0.85 8.98
CA VAL A 101 8.34 -0.19 10.26
C VAL A 101 8.06 1.29 10.12
N GLY A 102 7.38 1.86 11.09
CA GLY A 102 7.03 3.26 11.06
C GLY A 102 6.73 3.85 12.43
N GLY A 103 6.49 5.15 12.40
CA GLY A 103 6.06 5.87 13.58
C GLY A 103 5.34 7.16 13.22
N THR A 104 4.47 7.57 14.11
CA THR A 104 3.81 8.87 14.04
C THR A 104 4.11 9.66 15.29
N TYR A 105 4.18 10.97 15.14
CA TYR A 105 4.40 11.94 16.20
C TYR A 105 3.31 12.99 16.15
N ALA A 106 2.62 13.20 17.26
CA ALA A 106 1.61 14.23 17.43
C ALA A 106 1.84 14.95 18.78
N ASN A 107 2.17 16.23 18.74
CA ASN A 107 2.48 16.99 19.95
C ASN A 107 1.90 18.41 19.87
N GLN A 108 1.02 18.71 20.82
CA GLN A 108 0.34 20.02 20.89
C GLN A 108 1.28 21.14 21.40
N ASP A 109 2.22 20.84 22.26
CA ASP A 109 3.12 21.86 22.80
C ASP A 109 4.09 22.34 21.73
N LEU A 110 4.64 21.41 20.95
CA LEU A 110 5.46 21.76 19.78
C LEU A 110 4.64 22.53 18.74
N ALA A 111 3.40 22.09 18.48
CA ALA A 111 2.51 22.79 17.55
C ALA A 111 2.31 24.24 17.98
N ARG A 112 1.95 24.48 19.25
CA ARG A 112 1.77 25.84 19.81
C ARG A 112 3.06 26.66 19.74
N ALA A 113 4.22 26.07 20.04
CA ALA A 113 5.51 26.78 19.93
C ALA A 113 5.83 27.23 18.50
N LEU A 114 5.28 26.54 17.49
CA LEU A 114 5.37 26.88 16.07
C LEU A 114 4.22 27.76 15.57
N GLY A 115 3.30 28.19 16.46
CA GLY A 115 2.12 28.95 16.06
C GLY A 115 1.05 28.14 15.34
N LEU A 116 1.05 26.81 15.52
CA LEU A 116 0.12 25.88 14.91
C LEU A 116 -0.87 25.34 15.95
N ASN A 117 -2.10 25.04 15.50
CA ASN A 117 -3.11 24.36 16.35
C ASN A 117 -2.83 22.86 16.49
N ARG A 118 -2.21 22.26 15.46
CA ARG A 118 -1.89 20.83 15.44
C ARG A 118 -0.69 20.57 14.56
N LEU A 119 0.12 19.60 14.95
CA LEU A 119 1.21 19.09 14.14
C LEU A 119 1.24 17.56 14.25
N ASP A 120 1.04 16.87 13.12
CA ASP A 120 1.18 15.43 13.01
C ASP A 120 2.26 15.12 11.97
N LEU A 121 3.18 14.25 12.33
CA LEU A 121 4.24 13.74 11.47
C LEU A 121 4.14 12.21 11.42
N GLY A 122 4.37 11.62 10.27
CA GLY A 122 4.46 10.18 10.12
C GLY A 122 5.57 9.81 9.15
N VAL A 123 6.33 8.78 9.47
CA VAL A 123 7.34 8.18 8.58
C VAL A 123 7.23 6.68 8.66
N GLU A 124 7.31 6.05 7.50
CA GLU A 124 7.26 4.60 7.34
C GLU A 124 8.32 4.16 6.34
N TYR A 125 8.95 3.04 6.61
CA TYR A 125 9.83 2.34 5.69
C TYR A 125 9.33 0.93 5.49
N SER A 126 9.27 0.50 4.24
CA SER A 126 8.90 -0.86 3.87
C SER A 126 9.99 -1.49 3.00
N ARG A 127 10.20 -2.79 3.18
CA ARG A 127 11.14 -3.55 2.37
C ARG A 127 10.69 -4.98 2.12
N GLU A 128 10.81 -5.39 0.86
CA GLU A 128 10.58 -6.76 0.41
C GLU A 128 11.92 -7.51 0.23
N TYR A 129 11.96 -8.72 0.78
CA TYR A 129 13.03 -9.68 0.55
C TYR A 129 12.47 -10.86 -0.22
N LEU A 130 13.02 -11.10 -1.40
CA LEU A 130 12.66 -12.24 -2.23
C LEU A 130 13.27 -13.51 -1.64
N LEU A 131 12.43 -14.52 -1.37
CA LEU A 131 12.86 -15.83 -0.87
C LEU A 131 13.08 -16.83 -2.00
N SER A 132 12.11 -16.94 -2.90
CA SER A 132 12.23 -17.74 -4.11
C SER A 132 11.60 -17.01 -5.30
N LYS A 133 12.23 -17.18 -6.45
CA LYS A 133 11.69 -16.66 -7.70
C LYS A 133 10.71 -17.66 -8.31
N GLN A 134 9.72 -17.12 -8.98
CA GLN A 134 8.85 -17.89 -9.84
C GLN A 134 9.69 -18.77 -10.80
N SER A 135 9.35 -20.04 -10.91
CA SER A 135 10.09 -21.03 -11.71
C SER A 135 9.24 -21.76 -12.75
N ALA A 136 7.94 -21.63 -12.71
CA ALA A 136 7.06 -22.24 -13.69
C ALA A 136 7.24 -21.59 -15.07
N ARG A 137 7.62 -22.39 -16.07
CA ARG A 137 8.10 -21.91 -17.40
C ARG A 137 7.06 -21.11 -18.20
N SER A 138 5.78 -21.39 -17.99
CA SER A 138 4.69 -20.69 -18.68
C SER A 138 4.40 -19.30 -18.15
N TYR A 139 4.97 -18.91 -17.01
CA TYR A 139 4.70 -17.60 -16.40
C TYR A 139 5.79 -16.60 -16.79
N ILE A 140 5.37 -15.53 -17.46
CA ILE A 140 6.29 -14.50 -18.02
C ILE A 140 6.35 -13.23 -17.19
N ALA A 141 5.37 -13.02 -16.29
CA ALA A 141 5.38 -11.90 -15.36
C ALA A 141 4.83 -12.31 -14.00
N THR A 142 5.57 -11.97 -12.96
CA THR A 142 5.19 -12.17 -11.56
C THR A 142 4.40 -10.99 -11.02
N SER A 143 3.71 -11.18 -9.91
CA SER A 143 2.99 -10.11 -9.19
C SER A 143 3.92 -8.98 -8.73
N ARG A 144 5.23 -9.21 -8.71
CA ARG A 144 6.25 -8.27 -8.23
C ARG A 144 6.19 -6.89 -8.87
N TYR A 145 5.79 -6.81 -10.15
CA TYR A 145 5.66 -5.53 -10.85
C TYR A 145 4.47 -4.69 -10.40
N MET A 146 3.51 -5.30 -9.71
CA MET A 146 2.31 -4.63 -9.19
C MET A 146 2.38 -4.34 -7.70
N ARG A 147 3.30 -4.99 -6.97
CA ARG A 147 3.43 -4.81 -5.52
C ARG A 147 4.06 -3.46 -5.21
N ILE A 148 3.46 -2.75 -4.26
CA ILE A 148 3.99 -1.55 -3.61
C ILE A 148 4.71 -1.92 -2.31
N GLY A 149 5.49 -1.01 -1.74
CA GLY A 149 6.16 -1.27 -0.45
C GLY A 149 7.36 -2.21 -0.55
N ARG A 150 7.98 -2.33 -1.73
CA ARG A 150 9.12 -3.23 -1.95
C ARG A 150 10.44 -2.71 -1.40
N ASP A 151 10.63 -1.43 -1.42
CA ASP A 151 11.75 -0.68 -0.84
C ASP A 151 11.37 0.79 -0.91
N ASP A 152 10.45 1.20 -0.02
CA ASP A 152 9.76 2.47 -0.09
C ASP A 152 9.91 3.24 1.22
N ILE A 153 10.04 4.54 1.12
CA ILE A 153 9.88 5.47 2.24
C ILE A 153 8.58 6.25 2.01
N PHE A 154 7.71 6.21 2.99
CA PHE A 154 6.50 7.02 3.06
C PHE A 154 6.65 8.07 4.18
N GLY A 155 6.25 9.30 3.87
CA GLY A 155 6.23 10.39 4.84
C GLY A 155 4.93 11.16 4.74
N VAL A 156 4.39 11.59 5.87
CA VAL A 156 3.21 12.45 5.95
C VAL A 156 3.43 13.54 6.98
N LEU A 157 3.00 14.76 6.62
CA LEU A 157 2.96 15.93 7.49
C LEU A 157 1.55 16.50 7.43
N ARG A 158 0.98 16.83 8.59
CA ARG A 158 -0.25 17.62 8.69
C ARG A 158 -0.04 18.75 9.70
N ALA A 159 -0.32 19.97 9.29
CA ALA A 159 -0.25 21.16 10.11
C ALA A 159 -1.64 21.82 10.18
N GLY A 160 -2.22 21.93 11.35
CA GLY A 160 -3.40 22.76 11.62
C GLY A 160 -2.97 24.21 11.81
N LEU A 161 -3.25 25.06 10.83
CA LEU A 161 -2.88 26.47 10.84
C LEU A 161 -3.83 27.28 11.73
N THR A 162 -5.13 26.99 11.62
CA THR A 162 -6.19 27.51 12.48
C THR A 162 -7.10 26.36 12.92
N GLU A 163 -8.20 26.67 13.65
CA GLU A 163 -9.22 25.67 13.96
C GLU A 163 -9.91 25.11 12.72
N ASP A 164 -9.99 25.91 11.64
CA ASP A 164 -10.70 25.57 10.42
C ASP A 164 -9.79 25.29 9.24
N LEU A 165 -8.52 25.65 9.30
CA LEU A 165 -7.57 25.52 8.19
C LEU A 165 -6.43 24.58 8.55
N ALA A 166 -6.22 23.55 7.73
CA ALA A 166 -5.09 22.64 7.82
C ALA A 166 -4.40 22.47 6.46
N ALA A 167 -3.09 22.36 6.47
CA ALA A 167 -2.29 21.94 5.31
C ALA A 167 -1.73 20.55 5.54
N TYR A 168 -1.55 19.78 4.49
CA TYR A 168 -0.93 18.47 4.57
C TYR A 168 -0.05 18.16 3.35
N ALA A 169 0.97 17.36 3.59
CA ALA A 169 1.88 16.86 2.58
C ALA A 169 2.08 15.34 2.77
N GLY A 170 2.09 14.59 1.69
CA GLY A 170 2.45 13.19 1.64
C GLY A 170 3.51 12.94 0.58
N LEU A 171 4.46 12.09 0.89
CA LEU A 171 5.51 11.64 -0.02
C LEU A 171 5.59 10.11 0.05
N ASN A 172 5.60 9.45 -1.10
CA ASN A 172 6.10 8.09 -1.21
C ASN A 172 7.25 8.07 -2.21
N LYS A 173 8.37 7.49 -1.80
CA LYS A 173 9.56 7.35 -2.63
C LYS A 173 10.02 5.91 -2.64
N THR A 174 9.99 5.29 -3.82
CA THR A 174 10.55 3.97 -4.05
C THR A 174 12.05 4.08 -4.30
N LEU A 175 12.86 3.42 -3.46
CA LEU A 175 14.31 3.56 -3.48
C LEU A 175 14.97 2.77 -4.62
N TRP A 176 14.45 1.58 -4.94
CA TRP A 176 15.05 0.69 -5.94
C TRP A 176 14.90 1.18 -7.40
N ASN A 177 13.84 1.93 -7.73
CA ASN A 177 13.59 2.43 -9.09
C ASN A 177 13.45 3.94 -9.19
N LYS A 178 13.68 4.66 -8.07
CA LYS A 178 13.63 6.12 -7.95
C LYS A 178 12.27 6.74 -8.32
N SER A 179 11.18 5.95 -8.35
CA SER A 179 9.85 6.50 -8.55
C SER A 179 9.33 7.16 -7.28
N ARG A 180 8.42 8.10 -7.44
CA ARG A 180 7.90 8.90 -6.33
C ARG A 180 6.48 9.39 -6.61
N PHE A 181 5.77 9.59 -5.53
CA PHE A 181 4.45 10.18 -5.51
C PHE A 181 4.43 11.28 -4.46
N TYR A 182 3.88 12.42 -4.81
CA TYR A 182 3.64 13.54 -3.91
C TYR A 182 2.17 13.86 -3.86
N ARG A 183 1.69 14.16 -2.67
CA ARG A 183 0.35 14.69 -2.45
C ARG A 183 0.46 15.90 -1.54
N LEU A 184 -0.04 17.05 -2.00
CA LEU A 184 -0.15 18.26 -1.18
C LEU A 184 -1.61 18.65 -1.13
N GLY A 185 -2.05 19.17 0.00
CA GLY A 185 -3.44 19.61 0.13
C GLY A 185 -3.63 20.64 1.22
N VAL A 186 -4.72 21.38 1.05
CA VAL A 186 -5.23 22.33 2.03
C VAL A 186 -6.69 21.96 2.30
N GLN A 187 -7.02 21.77 3.57
CA GLN A 187 -8.36 21.47 4.03
C GLN A 187 -8.92 22.68 4.76
N TYR A 188 -10.12 23.12 4.36
CA TYR A 188 -10.84 24.19 5.03
C TYR A 188 -12.20 23.69 5.53
N ARG A 189 -12.49 23.92 6.82
CA ARG A 189 -13.77 23.62 7.43
C ARG A 189 -14.69 24.85 7.30
N ILE A 190 -15.69 24.75 6.43
CA ILE A 190 -16.67 25.81 6.19
C ILE A 190 -17.60 25.95 7.39
N ARG A 191 -18.02 24.80 7.95
CA ARG A 191 -18.84 24.69 9.17
C ARG A 191 -18.72 23.28 9.76
N PRO A 192 -19.18 23.01 10.98
CA PRO A 192 -19.26 21.65 11.50
C PRO A 192 -19.95 20.71 10.50
N GLY A 193 -19.28 19.60 10.18
CA GLY A 193 -19.75 18.61 9.20
C GLY A 193 -19.51 18.94 7.72
N LEU A 194 -19.02 20.14 7.37
CA LEU A 194 -18.76 20.51 5.99
C LEU A 194 -17.30 20.98 5.80
N THR A 195 -16.52 20.24 5.05
CA THR A 195 -15.13 20.59 4.71
C THR A 195 -14.90 20.56 3.20
N VAL A 196 -13.99 21.40 2.74
CA VAL A 196 -13.45 21.36 1.37
C VAL A 196 -11.95 21.08 1.45
N ASP A 197 -11.49 20.17 0.60
CA ASP A 197 -10.07 19.86 0.40
C ASP A 197 -9.67 20.27 -1.01
N LEU A 198 -8.60 21.06 -1.14
CA LEU A 198 -7.93 21.33 -2.41
C LEU A 198 -6.66 20.50 -2.45
N VAL A 199 -6.50 19.66 -3.45
CA VAL A 199 -5.46 18.63 -3.50
C VAL A 199 -4.72 18.66 -4.82
N THR A 200 -3.40 18.53 -4.78
CA THR A 200 -2.57 18.19 -5.93
C THR A 200 -1.86 16.86 -5.70
N GLU A 201 -1.80 16.03 -6.73
CA GLU A 201 -1.07 14.78 -6.75
C GLU A 201 -0.14 14.75 -7.97
N GLN A 202 1.09 14.33 -7.74
CA GLN A 202 2.12 14.24 -8.77
C GLN A 202 2.78 12.87 -8.74
N PHE A 203 2.95 12.29 -9.92
CA PHE A 203 3.53 10.98 -10.13
C PHE A 203 4.80 11.12 -10.97
N ASN A 204 5.89 10.49 -10.55
CA ASN A 204 7.15 10.56 -11.26
C ASN A 204 7.91 9.25 -11.16
N GLY A 205 8.62 8.86 -12.21
CA GLY A 205 9.46 7.66 -12.22
C GLY A 205 9.62 7.05 -13.60
N PRO A 206 10.45 6.01 -13.74
CA PRO A 206 10.55 5.23 -14.97
C PRO A 206 9.20 4.60 -15.34
N PHE A 207 8.89 4.49 -16.62
CA PHE A 207 7.62 3.95 -17.12
C PHE A 207 7.25 2.57 -16.54
N TYR A 208 8.23 1.70 -16.31
CA TYR A 208 8.03 0.37 -15.73
C TYR A 208 7.82 0.36 -14.21
N SER A 209 7.92 1.50 -13.55
CA SER A 209 7.71 1.61 -12.10
C SER A 209 6.22 1.84 -11.76
N TYR A 210 5.85 1.56 -10.50
CA TYR A 210 4.48 1.74 -10.03
C TYR A 210 3.99 3.18 -10.26
N TYR A 211 4.74 4.20 -9.84
CA TYR A 211 4.34 5.59 -10.03
C TYR A 211 4.66 6.12 -11.43
N GLY A 212 5.70 5.63 -12.09
CA GLY A 212 6.10 6.09 -13.41
C GLY A 212 5.09 5.79 -14.51
N ARG A 213 4.30 4.71 -14.40
CA ARG A 213 3.19 4.42 -15.32
C ARG A 213 2.08 5.48 -15.28
N TRP A 214 2.05 6.29 -14.22
CA TRP A 214 1.07 7.34 -14.00
C TRP A 214 1.62 8.75 -14.23
N ASN A 215 2.85 8.94 -14.75
CA ASN A 215 3.49 10.24 -14.98
C ASN A 215 2.61 11.25 -15.72
N MET A 216 1.68 10.79 -16.58
CA MET A 216 0.77 11.66 -17.32
C MET A 216 -0.55 11.94 -16.59
N ASN A 217 -0.67 11.51 -15.34
CA ASN A 217 -1.90 11.59 -14.54
C ASN A 217 -1.74 12.51 -13.33
N ASP A 218 -0.82 13.48 -13.40
CA ASP A 218 -0.78 14.55 -12.41
C ASP A 218 -2.13 15.26 -12.39
N ARG A 219 -2.65 15.50 -11.18
CA ARG A 219 -4.01 16.02 -11.06
C ARG A 219 -4.14 17.04 -9.95
N TYR A 220 -5.09 17.93 -10.17
CA TYR A 220 -5.57 18.92 -9.21
C TYR A 220 -7.06 18.71 -9.07
N TYR A 221 -7.56 18.62 -7.85
CA TYR A 221 -8.98 18.39 -7.60
C TYR A 221 -9.43 19.01 -6.28
N ALA A 222 -10.74 19.22 -6.18
CA ALA A 222 -11.40 19.63 -4.94
C ALA A 222 -12.33 18.50 -4.47
N VAL A 223 -12.35 18.25 -3.18
CA VAL A 223 -13.27 17.29 -2.54
C VAL A 223 -14.12 18.05 -1.54
N LEU A 224 -15.43 17.95 -1.67
CA LEU A 224 -16.38 18.45 -0.69
C LEU A 224 -16.85 17.27 0.18
N ASN A 225 -16.56 17.32 1.47
CA ASN A 225 -17.00 16.33 2.43
C ASN A 225 -18.14 16.91 3.28
N TRP A 226 -19.28 16.27 3.21
CA TRP A 226 -20.43 16.68 4.01
C TRP A 226 -20.90 15.51 4.88
N ARG A 227 -20.95 15.74 6.20
CA ARG A 227 -21.50 14.81 7.19
C ARG A 227 -22.76 15.45 7.80
N PHE A 228 -23.84 14.76 7.75
CA PHE A 228 -25.15 15.13 8.31
C PHE A 228 -25.55 14.18 9.44
#